data_60271c7f2978c74c3d1d50978370f692
#
_entry.id   60271c7f2978c74c3d1d50978370f692
#
_cell.length_a   1.000
_cell.length_b   1.000
_cell.length_c   1.000
_cell.angle_alpha   90.00
_cell.angle_beta   90.00
_cell.angle_gamma   90.00
#
_symmetry.space_group_name_H-M   'P 1'
#
loop_
_entity.id
_entity.type
_entity.pdbx_description
1 polymer ?
#
loop_
_entity_poly.entity_id
_entity_poly.type
_entity_poly.pdbx_seq_one_letter_code
_entity_poly.pdbx_strand_id
1 'polypeptide(L)'
;MKIYFGTYTKRSSEGVYVADFDANTGELSNLELLIKENNPTYLSFAKDGALYTVGATEAGGGIAAYDANAQLLNHVVEEGAPLCYVAVDEDRGLVYGANYHKGQVLVYKRQADGSLVLADQVKHIGSGPHENQASAHAHYADLTPDKYLVACDLGCDKIFTYKVDSDGQLEALASYQSTPGAGPRHLAFHPTAKIAYLMCELNSTIEVLIYDGLGHFELMQTISTLPEDHTGFNGTAAIRVSNDGQFVYASNRGHDSIAVFKVLGDASLELVEIVSSHGKTPRDFILSPDNQFLIVAHQDSDNVTVFSRNVENGKLTEISHDFQVPEAVCVLF
;
A
#
# COMPACT_ATOMS: atom_id res chain seq x y z
N MET A 1 -8.91 18.01 9.22
CA MET A 1 -9.04 16.56 9.44
C MET A 1 -7.72 15.98 9.92
N LYS A 2 -7.70 14.75 10.46
CA LYS A 2 -6.44 14.11 10.86
C LYS A 2 -5.85 13.33 9.71
N ILE A 3 -4.52 13.31 9.62
CA ILE A 3 -3.74 12.46 8.72
C ILE A 3 -2.70 11.70 9.55
N TYR A 4 -2.51 10.42 9.24
CA TYR A 4 -1.69 9.50 10.02
C TYR A 4 -0.51 8.99 9.21
N PHE A 5 0.63 8.82 9.87
CA PHE A 5 1.87 8.36 9.24
C PHE A 5 2.40 7.11 9.95
N GLY A 6 2.55 6.04 9.19
CA GLY A 6 3.32 4.87 9.58
C GLY A 6 4.78 5.05 9.19
N THR A 7 5.69 4.61 10.05
CA THR A 7 7.12 4.92 9.90
C THR A 7 8.00 3.70 10.09
N TYR A 8 9.22 3.75 9.59
CA TYR A 8 10.31 2.99 10.20
C TYR A 8 10.71 3.66 11.51
N THR A 9 11.40 2.89 12.39
CA THR A 9 11.96 3.40 13.65
C THR A 9 13.46 3.09 13.73
N LYS A 10 14.16 3.31 12.61
CA LYS A 10 15.57 2.95 12.46
C LYS A 10 16.51 4.10 12.80
N ARG A 11 16.02 5.34 12.76
CA ARG A 11 16.81 6.57 13.00
C ARG A 11 16.21 7.37 14.15
N SER A 12 15.22 8.20 13.88
CA SER A 12 14.67 9.19 14.82
C SER A 12 13.18 9.05 15.08
N SER A 13 12.47 8.27 14.28
CA SER A 13 11.05 7.99 14.53
C SER A 13 10.86 7.05 15.72
N GLU A 14 9.75 7.26 16.45
CA GLU A 14 9.37 6.42 17.60
C GLU A 14 8.10 5.58 17.35
N GLY A 15 7.42 5.72 16.19
CA GLY A 15 6.20 4.98 15.95
C GLY A 15 5.24 5.61 14.96
N VAL A 16 3.93 5.60 15.27
CA VAL A 16 2.87 6.20 14.46
C VAL A 16 2.70 7.67 14.82
N TYR A 17 2.66 8.53 13.82
CA TYR A 17 2.42 9.97 13.99
C TYR A 17 1.06 10.36 13.44
N VAL A 18 0.53 11.48 13.96
CA VAL A 18 -0.71 12.11 13.48
C VAL A 18 -0.47 13.60 13.32
N ALA A 19 -1.05 14.21 12.30
CA ALA A 19 -1.02 15.64 12.05
C ALA A 19 -2.41 16.18 11.72
N ASP A 20 -2.57 17.50 11.75
CA ASP A 20 -3.72 18.18 11.21
C ASP A 20 -3.52 18.47 9.72
N PHE A 21 -4.56 18.21 8.93
CA PHE A 21 -4.63 18.53 7.51
C PHE A 21 -5.82 19.46 7.25
N ASP A 22 -5.57 20.63 6.65
CA ASP A 22 -6.61 21.54 6.20
C ASP A 22 -7.05 21.17 4.78
N ALA A 23 -8.26 20.67 4.63
CA ALA A 23 -8.82 20.26 3.34
C ALA A 23 -9.10 21.42 2.37
N ASN A 24 -9.05 22.68 2.82
CA ASN A 24 -9.25 23.84 1.93
C ASN A 24 -7.93 24.37 1.36
N THR A 25 -6.84 24.24 2.11
CA THR A 25 -5.54 24.82 1.73
C THR A 25 -4.48 23.79 1.42
N GLY A 26 -4.65 22.54 1.89
CA GLY A 26 -3.63 21.49 1.84
C GLY A 26 -2.54 21.65 2.91
N GLU A 27 -2.69 22.56 3.87
CA GLU A 27 -1.70 22.81 4.92
C GLU A 27 -1.65 21.64 5.92
N LEU A 28 -0.42 21.21 6.25
CA LEU A 28 -0.14 20.27 7.33
C LEU A 28 0.39 21.01 8.55
N SER A 29 -0.07 20.63 9.74
CA SER A 29 0.36 21.26 11.00
C SER A 29 0.23 20.29 12.18
N ASN A 30 0.77 20.67 13.34
CA ASN A 30 0.60 19.99 14.62
C ASN A 30 0.95 18.49 14.58
N LEU A 31 2.18 18.14 14.14
CA LEU A 31 2.66 16.77 14.20
C LEU A 31 2.80 16.29 15.65
N GLU A 32 2.19 15.16 15.97
CA GLU A 32 2.25 14.54 17.29
C GLU A 32 2.58 13.03 17.15
N LEU A 33 3.36 12.50 18.10
CA LEU A 33 3.53 11.05 18.24
C LEU A 33 2.24 10.47 18.85
N LEU A 34 1.53 9.64 18.08
CA LEU A 34 0.28 9.01 18.52
C LEU A 34 0.54 7.73 19.31
N ILE A 35 1.41 6.86 18.78
CA ILE A 35 1.70 5.54 19.32
C ILE A 35 3.20 5.26 19.22
N LYS A 36 3.80 4.76 20.32
CA LYS A 36 5.14 4.15 20.26
C LYS A 36 5.02 2.70 19.82
N GLU A 37 5.59 2.37 18.66
CA GLU A 37 5.59 1.01 18.12
C GLU A 37 6.86 0.80 17.27
N ASN A 38 7.32 -0.45 17.21
CA ASN A 38 8.49 -0.83 16.41
C ASN A 38 8.15 -1.02 14.94
N ASN A 39 8.66 -0.13 14.09
CA ASN A 39 8.49 -0.19 12.63
C ASN A 39 7.02 -0.37 12.19
N PRO A 40 6.09 0.50 12.62
CA PRO A 40 4.68 0.47 12.19
C PRO A 40 4.57 0.95 10.74
N THR A 41 5.12 0.17 9.81
CA THR A 41 5.36 0.57 8.42
C THR A 41 4.13 0.51 7.53
N TYR A 42 3.03 -0.03 8.02
CA TYR A 42 1.72 0.00 7.37
C TYR A 42 0.60 0.05 8.41
N LEU A 43 -0.44 0.82 8.10
CA LEU A 43 -1.54 1.13 9.00
C LEU A 43 -2.87 0.79 8.33
N SER A 44 -3.87 0.37 9.11
CA SER A 44 -5.25 0.26 8.67
C SER A 44 -6.20 0.53 9.83
N PHE A 45 -7.17 1.43 9.65
CA PHE A 45 -8.21 1.71 10.63
C PHE A 45 -9.45 0.88 10.37
N ALA A 46 -10.07 0.41 11.43
CA ALA A 46 -11.43 -0.09 11.41
C ALA A 46 -12.44 1.04 11.61
N LYS A 47 -13.70 0.82 11.20
CA LYS A 47 -14.78 1.82 11.30
C LYS A 47 -15.08 2.25 12.74
N ASP A 48 -14.80 1.40 13.72
CA ASP A 48 -14.93 1.71 15.16
C ASP A 48 -13.75 2.51 15.73
N GLY A 49 -12.77 2.85 14.88
CA GLY A 49 -11.59 3.62 15.24
C GLY A 49 -10.42 2.78 15.74
N ALA A 50 -10.55 1.45 15.84
CA ALA A 50 -9.42 0.58 16.15
C ALA A 50 -8.35 0.67 15.05
N LEU A 51 -7.07 0.71 15.45
CA LEU A 51 -5.93 0.77 14.55
C LEU A 51 -5.18 -0.57 14.55
N TYR A 52 -4.95 -1.09 13.38
CA TYR A 52 -4.08 -2.24 13.15
C TYR A 52 -2.84 -1.80 12.39
N THR A 53 -1.68 -2.19 12.88
CA THR A 53 -0.40 -1.79 12.29
C THR A 53 0.59 -2.94 12.28
N VAL A 54 1.52 -2.89 11.36
CA VAL A 54 2.76 -3.68 11.48
C VAL A 54 3.40 -3.38 12.82
N GLY A 55 3.87 -4.42 13.53
CA GLY A 55 4.48 -4.27 14.83
C GLY A 55 5.49 -5.36 15.12
N ALA A 56 6.36 -5.14 16.10
CA ALA A 56 7.37 -6.09 16.50
C ALA A 56 7.69 -5.98 18.01
N THR A 57 7.97 -7.14 18.60
CA THR A 57 8.43 -7.27 19.99
C THR A 57 9.78 -8.01 20.03
N GLU A 58 10.32 -8.23 21.21
CA GLU A 58 11.51 -9.08 21.38
C GLU A 58 11.29 -10.54 20.92
N ALA A 59 10.03 -10.99 20.88
CA ALA A 59 9.67 -12.34 20.44
C ALA A 59 9.61 -12.50 18.90
N GLY A 60 9.61 -11.38 18.16
CA GLY A 60 9.57 -11.39 16.69
C GLY A 60 8.71 -10.29 16.09
N GLY A 61 8.38 -10.44 14.80
CA GLY A 61 7.58 -9.50 14.04
C GLY A 61 6.18 -10.02 13.72
N GLY A 62 5.24 -9.09 13.50
CA GLY A 62 3.85 -9.41 13.18
C GLY A 62 2.97 -8.18 13.06
N ILE A 63 1.85 -8.19 13.77
CA ILE A 63 0.83 -7.15 13.80
C ILE A 63 0.58 -6.71 15.25
N ALA A 64 0.28 -5.42 15.43
CA ALA A 64 -0.19 -4.82 16.66
C ALA A 64 -1.62 -4.29 16.48
N ALA A 65 -2.46 -4.44 17.50
CA ALA A 65 -3.82 -3.93 17.58
C ALA A 65 -3.94 -2.88 18.67
N TYR A 66 -4.59 -1.77 18.34
CA TYR A 66 -4.86 -0.65 19.25
C TYR A 66 -6.34 -0.30 19.22
N ASP A 67 -6.89 0.13 20.35
CA ASP A 67 -8.24 0.64 20.43
C ASP A 67 -8.36 2.07 19.85
N ALA A 68 -9.59 2.60 19.79
CA ALA A 68 -9.86 3.95 19.28
C ALA A 68 -9.21 5.08 20.10
N ASN A 69 -8.67 4.79 21.29
CA ASN A 69 -7.92 5.72 22.13
C ASN A 69 -6.41 5.52 22.01
N ALA A 70 -5.95 4.77 20.99
CA ALA A 70 -4.56 4.42 20.78
C ALA A 70 -3.93 3.60 21.94
N GLN A 71 -4.75 2.84 22.69
CA GLN A 71 -4.26 1.95 23.72
C GLN A 71 -3.98 0.57 23.12
N LEU A 72 -2.80 0.02 23.41
CA LEU A 72 -2.43 -1.31 22.93
C LEU A 72 -3.39 -2.37 23.47
N LEU A 73 -3.98 -3.15 22.57
CA LEU A 73 -4.79 -4.32 22.90
C LEU A 73 -3.92 -5.57 22.95
N ASN A 74 -3.22 -5.89 21.87
CA ASN A 74 -2.25 -6.97 21.83
C ASN A 74 -1.31 -6.90 20.63
N HIS A 75 -0.25 -7.71 20.68
CA HIS A 75 0.55 -8.09 19.52
C HIS A 75 0.27 -9.55 19.17
N VAL A 76 0.24 -9.86 17.85
CA VAL A 76 0.33 -11.24 17.36
C VAL A 76 1.58 -11.33 16.51
N VAL A 77 2.62 -11.95 17.07
CA VAL A 77 3.97 -12.01 16.49
C VAL A 77 4.44 -13.44 16.34
N GLU A 78 5.35 -13.66 15.41
CA GLU A 78 6.10 -14.89 15.23
C GLU A 78 7.58 -14.59 15.02
N GLU A 79 8.46 -15.55 15.28
CA GLU A 79 9.90 -15.36 15.09
C GLU A 79 10.23 -14.87 13.67
N GLY A 80 11.09 -13.86 13.56
CA GLY A 80 11.58 -13.26 12.32
C GLY A 80 10.98 -11.89 12.01
N ALA A 81 10.97 -11.52 10.73
CA ALA A 81 10.61 -10.19 10.26
C ALA A 81 9.10 -9.91 10.40
N PRO A 82 8.72 -8.64 10.67
CA PRO A 82 7.32 -8.23 10.73
C PRO A 82 6.64 -8.26 9.34
N LEU A 83 5.33 -7.99 9.35
CA LEU A 83 4.55 -7.77 8.13
C LEU A 83 5.06 -6.53 7.37
N CYS A 84 4.57 -6.34 6.15
CA CYS A 84 4.77 -5.13 5.34
C CYS A 84 3.46 -4.52 4.84
N TYR A 85 2.34 -5.19 5.06
CA TYR A 85 1.00 -4.74 4.68
C TYR A 85 -0.03 -5.22 5.69
N VAL A 86 -1.06 -4.39 5.93
CA VAL A 86 -2.21 -4.70 6.79
C VAL A 86 -3.47 -4.13 6.15
N ALA A 87 -4.56 -4.90 6.12
CA ALA A 87 -5.88 -4.46 5.67
C ALA A 87 -7.00 -4.98 6.57
N VAL A 88 -8.08 -4.22 6.71
CA VAL A 88 -9.25 -4.57 7.54
C VAL A 88 -10.41 -5.01 6.66
N ASP A 89 -10.99 -6.17 6.97
CA ASP A 89 -12.27 -6.64 6.44
C ASP A 89 -13.38 -6.42 7.49
N GLU A 90 -14.08 -5.34 7.33
CA GLU A 90 -15.16 -4.95 8.23
C GLU A 90 -16.33 -5.94 8.23
N ASP A 91 -16.62 -6.53 7.07
CA ASP A 91 -17.81 -7.37 6.89
C ASP A 91 -17.67 -8.71 7.61
N ARG A 92 -16.45 -9.25 7.65
CA ARG A 92 -16.14 -10.53 8.33
C ARG A 92 -15.50 -10.37 9.70
N GLY A 93 -15.11 -9.13 10.08
CA GLY A 93 -14.35 -8.87 11.29
C GLY A 93 -12.96 -9.52 11.24
N LEU A 94 -12.30 -9.44 10.10
CA LEU A 94 -10.97 -9.98 9.86
C LEU A 94 -9.95 -8.87 9.59
N VAL A 95 -8.68 -9.21 9.79
CA VAL A 95 -7.55 -8.36 9.38
C VAL A 95 -6.58 -9.24 8.58
N TYR A 96 -6.13 -8.74 7.45
CA TYR A 96 -5.18 -9.42 6.57
C TYR A 96 -3.80 -8.81 6.70
N GLY A 97 -2.77 -9.63 6.55
CA GLY A 97 -1.39 -9.19 6.54
C GLY A 97 -0.56 -9.91 5.48
N ALA A 98 0.42 -9.20 4.92
CA ALA A 98 1.44 -9.78 4.06
C ALA A 98 2.81 -9.69 4.73
N ASN A 99 3.60 -10.77 4.68
CA ASN A 99 4.98 -10.81 5.16
C ASN A 99 5.93 -11.01 3.98
N TYR A 100 6.64 -9.94 3.64
CA TYR A 100 7.60 -9.92 2.54
C TYR A 100 8.73 -10.94 2.70
N HIS A 101 9.35 -10.97 3.87
CA HIS A 101 10.54 -11.80 4.11
C HIS A 101 10.23 -13.29 4.17
N LYS A 102 9.01 -13.66 4.53
CA LYS A 102 8.59 -15.05 4.66
C LYS A 102 7.76 -15.56 3.49
N GLY A 103 7.30 -14.66 2.60
CA GLY A 103 6.36 -14.96 1.52
C GLY A 103 5.02 -15.48 2.06
N GLN A 104 4.53 -14.89 3.15
CA GLN A 104 3.31 -15.34 3.82
C GLN A 104 2.18 -14.33 3.67
N VAL A 105 0.96 -14.85 3.59
CA VAL A 105 -0.30 -14.14 3.79
C VAL A 105 -0.95 -14.67 5.04
N LEU A 106 -1.37 -13.78 5.94
CA LEU A 106 -1.92 -14.12 7.24
C LEU A 106 -3.32 -13.53 7.39
N VAL A 107 -4.19 -14.26 8.06
CA VAL A 107 -5.55 -13.82 8.41
C VAL A 107 -5.69 -13.82 9.92
N TYR A 108 -6.12 -12.69 10.45
CA TYR A 108 -6.40 -12.53 11.88
C TYR A 108 -7.88 -12.30 12.10
N LYS A 109 -8.45 -12.91 13.15
CA LYS A 109 -9.82 -12.67 13.57
C LYS A 109 -9.85 -11.61 14.67
N ARG A 110 -10.67 -10.59 14.49
CA ARG A 110 -10.93 -9.56 15.51
C ARG A 110 -11.78 -10.18 16.62
N GLN A 111 -11.37 -9.96 17.87
CA GLN A 111 -12.14 -10.31 19.05
C GLN A 111 -13.12 -9.17 19.39
N ALA A 112 -14.02 -9.40 20.32
CA ALA A 112 -15.03 -8.42 20.72
C ALA A 112 -14.45 -7.12 21.30
N ASP A 113 -13.24 -7.17 21.85
CA ASP A 113 -12.50 -6.02 22.39
C ASP A 113 -11.60 -5.35 21.34
N GLY A 114 -11.58 -5.85 20.10
CA GLY A 114 -10.72 -5.37 19.01
C GLY A 114 -9.34 -6.04 18.94
N SER A 115 -8.95 -6.87 19.93
CA SER A 115 -7.71 -7.64 19.89
C SER A 115 -7.74 -8.68 18.77
N LEU A 116 -6.57 -9.20 18.39
CA LEU A 116 -6.42 -10.11 17.26
C LEU A 116 -5.97 -11.50 17.72
N VAL A 117 -6.45 -12.53 17.01
CA VAL A 117 -5.91 -13.89 17.06
C VAL A 117 -5.65 -14.38 15.64
N LEU A 118 -4.57 -15.11 15.42
CA LEU A 118 -4.29 -15.74 14.13
C LEU A 118 -5.37 -16.77 13.82
N ALA A 119 -6.02 -16.64 12.66
CA ALA A 119 -7.05 -17.56 12.18
C ALA A 119 -6.49 -18.55 11.17
N ASP A 120 -5.71 -18.05 10.20
CA ASP A 120 -5.10 -18.88 9.16
C ASP A 120 -3.88 -18.20 8.56
N GLN A 121 -3.05 -18.95 7.84
CA GLN A 121 -1.92 -18.43 7.08
C GLN A 121 -1.57 -19.34 5.91
N VAL A 122 -1.07 -18.75 4.84
CA VAL A 122 -0.52 -19.47 3.71
C VAL A 122 0.88 -18.96 3.38
N LYS A 123 1.78 -19.86 3.04
CA LYS A 123 3.13 -19.53 2.58
C LYS A 123 3.21 -19.79 1.09
N HIS A 124 3.54 -18.75 0.32
CA HIS A 124 3.82 -18.87 -1.10
C HIS A 124 5.17 -19.58 -1.34
N ILE A 125 5.26 -20.28 -2.44
CA ILE A 125 6.48 -20.97 -2.90
C ILE A 125 6.71 -20.58 -4.34
N GLY A 126 7.93 -20.18 -4.65
CA GLY A 126 8.34 -19.82 -6.00
C GLY A 126 9.53 -18.87 -6.00
N SER A 127 9.95 -18.50 -7.20
CA SER A 127 11.01 -17.55 -7.46
C SER A 127 10.79 -16.92 -8.84
N GLY A 128 11.53 -15.86 -9.17
CA GLY A 128 11.52 -15.21 -10.46
C GLY A 128 12.92 -14.99 -11.01
N PRO A 129 13.07 -14.37 -12.20
CA PRO A 129 14.35 -14.20 -12.86
C PRO A 129 15.20 -13.04 -12.32
N HIS A 130 14.60 -12.12 -11.54
CA HIS A 130 15.32 -10.97 -10.99
C HIS A 130 16.13 -11.37 -9.74
N GLU A 131 17.26 -10.71 -9.47
CA GLU A 131 18.11 -10.99 -8.31
C GLU A 131 17.39 -10.90 -6.96
N ASN A 132 16.35 -10.04 -6.85
CA ASN A 132 15.50 -9.88 -5.67
C ASN A 132 14.33 -10.90 -5.61
N GLN A 133 14.33 -11.91 -6.47
CA GLN A 133 13.28 -12.92 -6.57
C GLN A 133 13.78 -14.34 -6.27
N ALA A 134 14.74 -14.46 -5.36
CA ALA A 134 15.28 -15.78 -4.97
C ALA A 134 14.24 -16.67 -4.26
N SER A 135 13.17 -16.07 -3.70
CA SER A 135 12.06 -16.75 -3.05
C SER A 135 10.79 -15.92 -3.14
N ALA A 136 9.67 -16.46 -2.66
CA ALA A 136 8.41 -15.73 -2.53
C ALA A 136 8.53 -14.52 -1.59
N HIS A 137 7.89 -13.40 -1.95
CA HIS A 137 7.89 -12.14 -1.22
C HIS A 137 6.50 -11.49 -1.31
N ALA A 138 5.55 -11.95 -0.46
CA ALA A 138 4.22 -11.36 -0.40
C ALA A 138 4.28 -9.93 0.13
N HIS A 139 3.81 -8.96 -0.67
CA HIS A 139 3.89 -7.53 -0.33
C HIS A 139 2.53 -6.86 -0.12
N TYR A 140 1.46 -7.47 -0.55
CA TYR A 140 0.10 -6.92 -0.48
C TYR A 140 -0.88 -8.05 -0.17
N ALA A 141 -1.88 -7.76 0.67
CA ALA A 141 -2.98 -8.67 0.97
C ALA A 141 -4.23 -7.84 1.30
N ASP A 142 -5.17 -7.72 0.36
CA ASP A 142 -6.39 -6.94 0.53
C ASP A 142 -7.53 -7.50 -0.32
N LEU A 143 -8.73 -6.96 -0.15
CA LEU A 143 -9.93 -7.45 -0.80
C LEU A 143 -10.13 -6.89 -2.21
N THR A 144 -10.62 -7.74 -3.09
CA THR A 144 -11.27 -7.30 -4.34
C THR A 144 -12.62 -6.63 -4.04
N PRO A 145 -13.21 -5.88 -4.99
CA PRO A 145 -14.56 -5.36 -4.85
C PRO A 145 -15.61 -6.44 -4.54
N ASP A 146 -15.38 -7.68 -5.03
CA ASP A 146 -16.27 -8.85 -4.84
C ASP A 146 -15.88 -9.70 -3.62
N LYS A 147 -15.02 -9.16 -2.72
CA LYS A 147 -14.66 -9.75 -1.41
C LYS A 147 -13.82 -11.04 -1.46
N TYR A 148 -13.09 -11.27 -2.54
CA TYR A 148 -11.98 -12.23 -2.55
C TYR A 148 -10.73 -11.56 -1.93
N LEU A 149 -9.91 -12.32 -1.21
CA LEU A 149 -8.59 -11.85 -0.79
C LEU A 149 -7.62 -12.02 -1.96
N VAL A 150 -6.91 -10.95 -2.32
CA VAL A 150 -5.81 -11.02 -3.29
C VAL A 150 -4.50 -10.65 -2.62
N ALA A 151 -3.44 -11.37 -2.99
CA ALA A 151 -2.09 -11.11 -2.53
C ALA A 151 -1.15 -10.95 -3.71
N CYS A 152 -0.39 -9.85 -3.73
CA CYS A 152 0.69 -9.64 -4.69
C CYS A 152 1.98 -10.23 -4.12
N ASP A 153 2.64 -11.09 -4.87
CA ASP A 153 3.91 -11.68 -4.51
C ASP A 153 5.00 -11.25 -5.50
N LEU A 154 5.86 -10.36 -5.02
CA LEU A 154 6.96 -9.79 -5.79
C LEU A 154 7.98 -10.85 -6.20
N GLY A 155 8.24 -11.82 -5.32
CA GLY A 155 9.25 -12.85 -5.55
C GLY A 155 8.84 -13.94 -6.53
N CYS A 156 7.52 -14.15 -6.71
CA CYS A 156 6.99 -15.17 -7.62
C CYS A 156 6.45 -14.59 -8.93
N ASP A 157 6.44 -13.27 -9.12
CA ASP A 157 5.75 -12.60 -10.23
C ASP A 157 4.26 -12.98 -10.32
N LYS A 158 3.54 -13.01 -9.17
CA LYS A 158 2.15 -13.48 -9.15
C LYS A 158 1.22 -12.60 -8.33
N ILE A 159 -0.06 -12.62 -8.73
CA ILE A 159 -1.19 -12.35 -7.85
C ILE A 159 -1.81 -13.70 -7.49
N PHE A 160 -2.02 -13.96 -6.21
CA PHE A 160 -2.79 -15.10 -5.72
C PHE A 160 -4.16 -14.62 -5.26
N THR A 161 -5.21 -15.38 -5.56
CA THR A 161 -6.58 -15.10 -5.14
C THR A 161 -7.11 -16.21 -4.24
N TYR A 162 -7.75 -15.83 -3.15
CA TYR A 162 -8.32 -16.72 -2.15
C TYR A 162 -9.79 -16.40 -1.90
N LYS A 163 -10.60 -17.43 -1.67
CA LYS A 163 -11.83 -17.30 -0.89
C LYS A 163 -11.47 -17.25 0.58
N VAL A 164 -12.23 -16.47 1.33
CA VAL A 164 -12.09 -16.37 2.79
C VAL A 164 -13.45 -16.61 3.40
N ASP A 165 -13.56 -17.55 4.33
CA ASP A 165 -14.80 -17.79 5.05
C ASP A 165 -14.96 -16.89 6.30
N SER A 166 -16.07 -17.02 7.01
CA SER A 166 -16.36 -16.24 8.24
C SER A 166 -15.43 -16.56 9.41
N ASP A 167 -14.73 -17.68 9.38
CA ASP A 167 -13.75 -18.08 10.40
C ASP A 167 -12.33 -17.66 10.02
N GLY A 168 -12.17 -17.07 8.82
CA GLY A 168 -10.90 -16.56 8.31
C GLY A 168 -10.05 -17.64 7.63
N GLN A 169 -10.65 -18.78 7.25
CA GLN A 169 -9.91 -19.84 6.56
C GLN A 169 -9.76 -19.52 5.07
N LEU A 170 -8.57 -19.78 4.55
CA LEU A 170 -8.18 -19.51 3.18
C LEU A 170 -8.37 -20.75 2.27
N GLU A 171 -9.08 -20.56 1.17
CA GLU A 171 -9.16 -21.53 0.07
C GLU A 171 -8.56 -20.91 -1.19
N ALA A 172 -7.50 -21.50 -1.75
CA ALA A 172 -6.90 -21.01 -2.98
C ALA A 172 -7.91 -21.11 -4.13
N LEU A 173 -8.11 -20.00 -4.84
CA LEU A 173 -9.07 -19.91 -5.94
C LEU A 173 -8.38 -19.83 -7.30
N ALA A 174 -7.48 -18.88 -7.49
CA ALA A 174 -6.83 -18.57 -8.75
C ALA A 174 -5.45 -17.96 -8.54
N SER A 175 -4.69 -17.85 -9.62
CA SER A 175 -3.49 -17.02 -9.66
C SER A 175 -3.33 -16.39 -11.04
N TYR A 176 -2.79 -15.17 -11.07
CA TYR A 176 -2.35 -14.49 -12.28
C TYR A 176 -0.82 -14.47 -12.31
N GLN A 177 -0.24 -14.79 -13.47
CA GLN A 177 1.21 -14.70 -13.70
C GLN A 177 1.51 -13.38 -14.40
N SER A 178 2.22 -12.48 -13.70
CA SER A 178 2.73 -11.22 -14.22
C SER A 178 3.92 -11.45 -15.16
N THR A 179 4.34 -10.42 -15.85
CA THR A 179 5.56 -10.43 -16.67
C THR A 179 6.76 -10.89 -15.85
N PRO A 180 7.57 -11.85 -16.34
CA PRO A 180 8.74 -12.33 -15.61
C PRO A 180 9.71 -11.19 -15.23
N GLY A 181 10.05 -11.09 -13.95
CA GLY A 181 10.90 -10.03 -13.40
C GLY A 181 10.18 -8.72 -13.08
N ALA A 182 8.86 -8.68 -13.21
CA ALA A 182 8.08 -7.47 -12.94
C ALA A 182 7.98 -7.13 -11.44
N GLY A 183 7.83 -8.13 -10.59
CA GLY A 183 7.73 -7.94 -9.15
C GLY A 183 6.44 -7.26 -8.69
N PRO A 184 5.27 -7.95 -8.75
CA PRO A 184 4.00 -7.46 -8.25
C PRO A 184 4.08 -6.97 -6.81
N ARG A 185 3.69 -5.72 -6.56
CA ARG A 185 3.84 -5.09 -5.24
C ARG A 185 2.52 -4.70 -4.61
N HIS A 186 1.75 -3.84 -5.27
CA HIS A 186 0.46 -3.33 -4.83
C HIS A 186 -0.56 -3.40 -5.96
N LEU A 187 -1.84 -3.48 -5.62
CA LEU A 187 -2.96 -3.54 -6.56
C LEU A 187 -3.97 -2.46 -6.21
N ALA A 188 -4.48 -1.75 -7.21
CA ALA A 188 -5.58 -0.80 -7.05
C ALA A 188 -6.69 -1.12 -8.06
N PHE A 189 -7.94 -1.13 -7.60
CA PHE A 189 -9.10 -1.38 -8.46
C PHE A 189 -9.68 -0.06 -8.98
N HIS A 190 -10.13 -0.08 -10.23
CA HIS A 190 -10.95 0.99 -10.75
C HIS A 190 -12.29 1.04 -9.99
N PRO A 191 -12.81 2.23 -9.57
CA PRO A 191 -13.96 2.31 -8.68
C PRO A 191 -15.27 1.75 -9.27
N THR A 192 -15.42 1.71 -10.59
CA THR A 192 -16.66 1.29 -11.26
C THR A 192 -16.47 0.26 -12.39
N ALA A 193 -15.28 0.17 -12.97
CA ALA A 193 -14.98 -0.79 -14.02
C ALA A 193 -14.34 -2.07 -13.43
N LYS A 194 -14.50 -3.19 -14.11
CA LYS A 194 -13.83 -4.45 -13.77
C LYS A 194 -12.38 -4.45 -14.25
N ILE A 195 -11.60 -3.51 -13.71
CA ILE A 195 -10.19 -3.29 -14.03
C ILE A 195 -9.40 -3.14 -12.74
N ALA A 196 -8.20 -3.70 -12.73
CA ALA A 196 -7.21 -3.52 -11.69
C ALA A 196 -5.89 -3.01 -12.28
N TYR A 197 -5.17 -2.21 -11.51
CA TYR A 197 -3.87 -1.66 -11.87
C TYR A 197 -2.83 -2.26 -10.92
N LEU A 198 -1.98 -3.12 -11.45
CA LEU A 198 -0.94 -3.82 -10.71
C LEU A 198 0.37 -3.03 -10.78
N MET A 199 0.86 -2.56 -9.65
CA MET A 199 2.16 -1.94 -9.52
C MET A 199 3.25 -3.01 -9.50
N CYS A 200 4.18 -2.94 -10.44
CA CYS A 200 5.30 -3.85 -10.59
C CYS A 200 6.60 -3.13 -10.17
N GLU A 201 7.15 -3.51 -9.01
CA GLU A 201 8.27 -2.80 -8.37
C GLU A 201 9.56 -2.91 -9.17
N LEU A 202 9.90 -4.11 -9.67
CA LEU A 202 11.26 -4.42 -10.13
C LEU A 202 11.55 -3.93 -11.56
N ASN A 203 10.52 -3.85 -12.40
CA ASN A 203 10.64 -3.35 -13.77
C ASN A 203 10.03 -1.96 -13.98
N SER A 204 9.52 -1.32 -12.94
CA SER A 204 8.95 0.03 -12.95
C SER A 204 7.80 0.21 -13.95
N THR A 205 6.86 -0.74 -13.93
CA THR A 205 5.67 -0.71 -14.79
C THR A 205 4.37 -0.82 -14.00
N ILE A 206 3.28 -0.46 -14.67
CA ILE A 206 1.92 -0.82 -14.27
C ILE A 206 1.40 -1.83 -15.28
N GLU A 207 0.92 -2.98 -14.82
CA GLU A 207 0.09 -3.87 -15.62
C GLU A 207 -1.38 -3.53 -15.39
N VAL A 208 -2.08 -3.15 -16.47
CA VAL A 208 -3.54 -2.96 -16.46
C VAL A 208 -4.18 -4.31 -16.69
N LEU A 209 -5.03 -4.73 -15.76
CA LEU A 209 -5.61 -6.07 -15.75
C LEU A 209 -7.13 -6.00 -15.86
N ILE A 210 -7.71 -6.80 -16.78
CA ILE A 210 -9.14 -7.10 -16.76
C ILE A 210 -9.39 -8.01 -15.56
N TYR A 211 -10.39 -7.66 -14.74
CA TYR A 211 -10.85 -8.42 -13.59
C TYR A 211 -12.25 -8.96 -13.87
N ASP A 212 -12.47 -10.27 -13.76
CA ASP A 212 -13.75 -10.90 -14.13
C ASP A 212 -14.87 -10.74 -13.07
N GLY A 213 -14.51 -10.27 -11.85
CA GLY A 213 -15.41 -10.24 -10.70
C GLY A 213 -15.50 -11.56 -9.95
N LEU A 214 -14.71 -12.56 -10.34
CA LEU A 214 -14.68 -13.91 -9.75
C LEU A 214 -13.29 -14.31 -9.26
N GLY A 215 -12.36 -13.36 -9.23
CA GLY A 215 -11.00 -13.55 -8.72
C GLY A 215 -9.93 -13.82 -9.77
N HIS A 216 -10.25 -13.76 -11.06
CA HIS A 216 -9.29 -13.97 -12.14
C HIS A 216 -8.91 -12.63 -12.80
N PHE A 217 -7.67 -12.60 -13.29
CA PHE A 217 -7.08 -11.43 -13.94
C PHE A 217 -6.50 -11.81 -15.30
N GLU A 218 -6.61 -10.89 -16.26
CA GLU A 218 -6.05 -11.03 -17.61
C GLU A 218 -5.31 -9.72 -17.98
N LEU A 219 -4.10 -9.82 -18.52
CA LEU A 219 -3.30 -8.67 -18.93
C LEU A 219 -3.94 -7.96 -20.14
N MET A 220 -4.15 -6.65 -20.01
CA MET A 220 -4.62 -5.78 -21.09
C MET A 220 -3.51 -4.87 -21.61
N GLN A 221 -2.70 -4.27 -20.72
CA GLN A 221 -1.65 -3.32 -21.07
C GLN A 221 -0.51 -3.39 -20.06
N THR A 222 0.71 -3.11 -20.53
CA THR A 222 1.85 -2.78 -19.66
C THR A 222 2.35 -1.39 -20.04
N ILE A 223 2.55 -0.51 -19.03
CA ILE A 223 3.02 0.86 -19.24
C ILE A 223 4.11 1.23 -18.23
N SER A 224 5.16 1.94 -18.68
CA SER A 224 6.26 2.40 -17.81
C SER A 224 5.81 3.55 -16.91
N THR A 225 6.35 3.59 -15.69
CA THR A 225 6.20 4.73 -14.75
C THR A 225 7.36 5.73 -14.85
N LEU A 226 8.34 5.46 -15.70
CA LEU A 226 9.57 6.24 -15.87
C LEU A 226 9.65 6.90 -17.22
N PRO A 227 10.39 8.02 -17.35
CA PRO A 227 10.80 8.57 -18.63
C PRO A 227 11.63 7.56 -19.43
N GLU A 228 11.54 7.61 -20.77
CA GLU A 228 12.27 6.69 -21.66
C GLU A 228 13.80 6.78 -21.52
N ASP A 229 14.32 7.93 -21.10
CA ASP A 229 15.75 8.19 -20.94
C ASP A 229 16.29 7.91 -19.53
N HIS A 230 15.45 7.44 -18.61
CA HIS A 230 15.89 7.10 -17.26
C HIS A 230 16.79 5.85 -17.28
N THR A 231 17.98 5.96 -16.66
CA THR A 231 19.00 4.89 -16.63
C THR A 231 19.49 4.55 -15.22
N GLY A 232 18.85 5.06 -14.19
CA GLY A 232 19.20 4.82 -12.78
C GLY A 232 18.43 3.67 -12.16
N PHE A 233 18.80 3.34 -10.92
CA PHE A 233 17.95 2.48 -10.07
C PHE A 233 16.59 3.12 -9.91
N ASN A 234 15.55 2.30 -9.98
CA ASN A 234 14.20 2.65 -9.56
C ASN A 234 13.47 1.40 -9.04
N GLY A 235 12.66 1.60 -8.02
CA GLY A 235 11.68 0.63 -7.56
C GLY A 235 10.36 1.33 -7.32
N THR A 236 9.32 0.98 -8.07
CA THR A 236 7.99 1.57 -7.84
C THR A 236 7.47 1.18 -6.46
N ALA A 237 6.54 1.97 -5.89
CA ALA A 237 6.05 1.70 -4.56
C ALA A 237 4.52 1.72 -4.48
N ALA A 238 3.89 2.87 -4.30
CA ALA A 238 2.45 2.98 -4.14
C ALA A 238 1.74 3.26 -5.47
N ILE A 239 0.49 2.82 -5.56
CA ILE A 239 -0.42 3.13 -6.66
C ILE A 239 -1.78 3.52 -6.09
N ARG A 240 -2.41 4.55 -6.63
CA ARG A 240 -3.77 4.99 -6.24
C ARG A 240 -4.55 5.38 -7.49
N VAL A 241 -5.86 5.12 -7.44
CA VAL A 241 -6.83 5.56 -8.45
C VAL A 241 -7.65 6.70 -7.85
N SER A 242 -7.89 7.76 -8.61
CA SER A 242 -8.81 8.82 -8.15
C SER A 242 -10.25 8.28 -7.99
N ASN A 243 -11.02 8.85 -7.06
CA ASN A 243 -12.37 8.37 -6.73
C ASN A 243 -13.33 8.41 -7.93
N ASP A 244 -13.07 9.29 -8.91
CA ASP A 244 -13.81 9.39 -10.18
C ASP A 244 -13.36 8.36 -11.23
N GLY A 245 -12.30 7.59 -10.96
CA GLY A 245 -11.74 6.61 -11.87
C GLY A 245 -10.98 7.19 -13.07
N GLN A 246 -10.78 8.52 -13.12
CA GLN A 246 -10.22 9.16 -14.32
C GLN A 246 -8.68 9.17 -14.36
N PHE A 247 -8.02 9.00 -13.21
CA PHE A 247 -6.56 9.09 -13.12
C PHE A 247 -5.97 8.03 -12.19
N VAL A 248 -4.79 7.56 -12.56
CA VAL A 248 -3.94 6.66 -11.75
C VAL A 248 -2.64 7.39 -11.43
N TYR A 249 -2.21 7.27 -10.19
CA TYR A 249 -0.96 7.86 -9.67
C TYR A 249 -0.05 6.74 -9.19
N ALA A 250 1.25 6.88 -9.43
CA ALA A 250 2.25 5.88 -9.08
C ALA A 250 3.53 6.55 -8.56
N SER A 251 4.12 6.04 -7.46
CA SER A 251 5.37 6.57 -6.92
C SER A 251 6.58 5.76 -7.34
N ASN A 252 7.69 6.45 -7.62
CA ASN A 252 8.98 5.94 -8.06
C ASN A 252 10.06 6.26 -7.03
N ARG A 253 10.68 5.25 -6.42
CA ARG A 253 11.80 5.37 -5.47
C ARG A 253 13.12 5.19 -6.23
N GLY A 254 13.98 6.19 -6.18
CA GLY A 254 15.21 6.28 -6.97
C GLY A 254 15.13 7.38 -8.01
N HIS A 255 14.12 7.38 -8.89
CA HIS A 255 13.77 8.54 -9.71
C HIS A 255 13.11 9.65 -8.86
N ASP A 256 12.55 9.27 -7.70
CA ASP A 256 11.93 10.16 -6.72
C ASP A 256 10.85 11.07 -7.33
N SER A 257 9.86 10.42 -7.94
CA SER A 257 8.78 11.07 -8.67
C SER A 257 7.41 10.44 -8.46
N ILE A 258 6.38 11.18 -8.88
CA ILE A 258 5.02 10.67 -9.07
C ILE A 258 4.71 10.68 -10.57
N ALA A 259 4.37 9.51 -11.10
CA ALA A 259 3.84 9.36 -12.45
C ALA A 259 2.31 9.47 -12.43
N VAL A 260 1.74 10.26 -13.33
CA VAL A 260 0.32 10.53 -13.46
C VAL A 260 -0.17 9.96 -14.78
N PHE A 261 -1.21 9.15 -14.72
CA PHE A 261 -1.82 8.53 -15.91
C PHE A 261 -3.29 8.89 -15.99
N LYS A 262 -3.75 9.16 -17.21
CA LYS A 262 -5.17 9.28 -17.55
C LYS A 262 -5.74 7.89 -17.85
N VAL A 263 -6.90 7.59 -17.31
CA VAL A 263 -7.68 6.41 -17.65
C VAL A 263 -8.48 6.70 -18.92
N LEU A 264 -8.30 5.91 -19.96
CA LEU A 264 -9.00 6.04 -21.24
C LEU A 264 -10.37 5.33 -21.21
N GLY A 265 -11.17 5.48 -22.25
CA GLY A 265 -12.52 4.91 -22.30
C GLY A 265 -12.60 3.39 -22.28
N ASP A 266 -11.51 2.69 -22.61
CA ASP A 266 -11.33 1.24 -22.48
C ASP A 266 -10.62 0.84 -21.17
N ALA A 267 -10.40 1.82 -20.27
CA ALA A 267 -9.67 1.72 -19.01
C ALA A 267 -8.16 1.45 -19.14
N SER A 268 -7.59 1.52 -20.35
CA SER A 268 -6.14 1.60 -20.53
C SER A 268 -5.58 2.92 -20.00
N LEU A 269 -4.27 2.98 -19.81
CA LEU A 269 -3.57 4.14 -19.27
C LEU A 269 -2.80 4.89 -20.34
N GLU A 270 -2.84 6.22 -20.26
CA GLU A 270 -2.01 7.14 -21.03
C GLU A 270 -1.22 8.04 -20.07
N LEU A 271 0.10 8.16 -20.26
CA LEU A 271 0.94 9.00 -19.42
C LEU A 271 0.60 10.47 -19.61
N VAL A 272 0.30 11.18 -18.52
CA VAL A 272 0.04 12.63 -18.51
C VAL A 272 1.33 13.39 -18.19
N GLU A 273 2.00 13.02 -17.09
CA GLU A 273 3.24 13.66 -16.66
C GLU A 273 3.98 12.78 -15.64
N ILE A 274 5.25 13.08 -15.44
CA ILE A 274 6.06 12.57 -14.32
C ILE A 274 6.66 13.80 -13.64
N VAL A 275 6.32 14.00 -12.35
CA VAL A 275 6.77 15.16 -11.57
C VAL A 275 7.67 14.73 -10.43
N SER A 276 8.65 15.58 -10.05
CA SER A 276 9.45 15.35 -8.85
C SER A 276 8.55 15.22 -7.62
N SER A 277 8.85 14.28 -6.74
CA SER A 277 8.15 14.15 -5.45
C SER A 277 8.64 15.13 -4.39
N HIS A 278 9.72 15.89 -4.67
CA HIS A 278 10.37 16.85 -3.77
C HIS A 278 10.89 16.24 -2.45
N GLY A 279 11.26 14.97 -2.49
CA GLY A 279 11.89 14.25 -1.38
C GLY A 279 12.54 12.97 -1.90
N LYS A 280 13.14 12.19 -0.99
CA LYS A 280 13.83 10.94 -1.33
C LYS A 280 13.02 9.72 -0.89
N THR A 281 12.92 8.75 -1.79
CA THR A 281 12.24 7.48 -1.55
C THR A 281 10.76 7.69 -1.20
N PRO A 282 9.91 8.22 -2.15
CA PRO A 282 8.47 8.38 -1.97
C PRO A 282 7.80 7.00 -1.90
N ARG A 283 7.73 6.42 -0.69
CA ARG A 283 7.30 5.04 -0.50
C ARG A 283 5.79 4.86 -0.50
N ASP A 284 5.07 5.85 0.02
CA ASP A 284 3.60 5.87 -0.01
C ASP A 284 3.08 7.28 -0.23
N PHE A 285 1.87 7.36 -0.74
CA PHE A 285 1.12 8.60 -0.90
C PHE A 285 -0.38 8.32 -0.84
N ILE A 286 -1.17 9.35 -0.55
CA ILE A 286 -2.62 9.27 -0.52
C ILE A 286 -3.25 10.47 -1.24
N LEU A 287 -4.41 10.24 -1.85
CA LEU A 287 -5.31 11.31 -2.29
C LEU A 287 -6.19 11.73 -1.11
N SER A 288 -6.42 13.05 -0.96
CA SER A 288 -7.39 13.53 0.02
C SER A 288 -8.79 12.98 -0.29
N PRO A 289 -9.68 12.82 0.71
CA PRO A 289 -11.02 12.25 0.50
C PRO A 289 -11.85 12.94 -0.58
N ASP A 290 -11.63 14.24 -0.79
CA ASP A 290 -12.26 15.06 -1.85
C ASP A 290 -11.48 15.05 -3.18
N ASN A 291 -10.34 14.34 -3.23
CA ASN A 291 -9.43 14.25 -4.38
C ASN A 291 -8.84 15.59 -4.87
N GLN A 292 -8.80 16.62 -4.01
CA GLN A 292 -8.20 17.92 -4.34
C GLN A 292 -6.68 17.93 -4.13
N PHE A 293 -6.18 17.05 -3.26
CA PHE A 293 -4.76 17.00 -2.88
C PHE A 293 -4.20 15.59 -3.00
N LEU A 294 -2.89 15.54 -3.24
CA LEU A 294 -2.08 14.32 -3.15
C LEU A 294 -0.93 14.58 -2.16
N ILE A 295 -0.82 13.72 -1.14
CA ILE A 295 0.14 13.85 -0.05
C ILE A 295 1.14 12.70 -0.13
N VAL A 296 2.43 13.01 -0.26
CA VAL A 296 3.53 12.05 -0.47
C VAL A 296 4.41 11.98 0.77
N ALA A 297 4.62 10.78 1.29
CA ALA A 297 5.54 10.51 2.41
C ALA A 297 6.89 9.98 1.89
N HIS A 298 8.00 10.57 2.38
CA HIS A 298 9.36 10.24 1.96
C HIS A 298 10.14 9.56 3.08
N GLN A 299 10.58 8.33 2.80
CA GLN A 299 11.31 7.50 3.78
C GLN A 299 12.66 8.09 4.18
N ASP A 300 13.43 8.61 3.22
CA ASP A 300 14.86 8.91 3.42
C ASP A 300 15.18 10.40 3.58
N SER A 301 14.24 11.29 3.26
CA SER A 301 14.39 12.75 3.48
C SER A 301 13.52 13.30 4.59
N ASP A 302 12.72 12.44 5.27
CA ASP A 302 11.93 12.79 6.46
C ASP A 302 10.94 13.95 6.24
N ASN A 303 10.54 14.21 4.99
CA ASN A 303 9.58 15.25 4.65
C ASN A 303 8.32 14.68 4.00
N VAL A 304 7.28 15.47 4.05
CA VAL A 304 6.01 15.22 3.36
C VAL A 304 5.78 16.32 2.34
N THR A 305 5.44 15.94 1.11
CA THR A 305 5.07 16.86 0.05
C THR A 305 3.56 16.86 -0.16
N VAL A 306 2.98 18.04 -0.29
CA VAL A 306 1.58 18.23 -0.64
C VAL A 306 1.48 18.85 -2.02
N PHE A 307 0.70 18.20 -2.87
CA PHE A 307 0.33 18.71 -4.20
C PHE A 307 -1.15 19.04 -4.23
N SER A 308 -1.52 20.15 -4.90
CA SER A 308 -2.88 20.30 -5.41
C SER A 308 -3.04 19.47 -6.68
N ARG A 309 -4.18 18.83 -6.82
CA ARG A 309 -4.56 18.01 -7.97
C ARG A 309 -5.55 18.76 -8.84
N ASN A 310 -5.25 18.94 -10.11
CA ASN A 310 -6.23 19.41 -11.07
C ASN A 310 -7.19 18.27 -11.43
N VAL A 311 -8.46 18.42 -11.10
CA VAL A 311 -9.48 17.37 -11.29
C VAL A 311 -9.80 17.07 -12.76
N GLU A 312 -9.57 18.02 -13.67
CA GLU A 312 -9.90 17.87 -15.10
C GLU A 312 -8.81 17.13 -15.89
N ASN A 313 -7.54 17.33 -15.53
CA ASN A 313 -6.41 16.79 -16.27
C ASN A 313 -5.44 15.93 -15.44
N GLY A 314 -5.72 15.75 -14.15
CA GLY A 314 -4.95 14.93 -13.22
C GLY A 314 -3.63 15.51 -12.76
N LYS A 315 -3.18 16.62 -13.33
CA LYS A 315 -1.85 17.20 -13.07
C LYS A 315 -1.69 17.68 -11.64
N LEU A 316 -0.46 17.56 -11.17
CA LEU A 316 -0.04 17.93 -9.83
C LEU A 316 0.71 19.26 -9.83
N THR A 317 0.36 20.13 -8.88
CA THR A 317 1.11 21.37 -8.61
C THR A 317 1.52 21.36 -7.16
N GLU A 318 2.81 21.49 -6.89
CA GLU A 318 3.35 21.52 -5.53
C GLU A 318 2.77 22.70 -4.74
N ILE A 319 2.39 22.44 -3.48
CA ILE A 319 1.97 23.44 -2.49
C ILE A 319 3.09 23.61 -1.46
N SER A 320 3.58 22.50 -0.89
CA SER A 320 4.63 22.50 0.12
C SER A 320 5.39 21.18 0.13
N HIS A 321 6.63 21.19 0.63
CA HIS A 321 7.47 19.99 0.78
C HIS A 321 8.37 20.01 2.03
N ASP A 322 8.08 20.89 2.98
CA ASP A 322 8.92 21.17 4.16
C ASP A 322 8.35 20.63 5.47
N PHE A 323 7.15 20.03 5.44
CA PHE A 323 6.56 19.41 6.64
C PHE A 323 7.34 18.14 7.00
N GLN A 324 7.92 18.13 8.20
CA GLN A 324 8.81 17.06 8.64
C GLN A 324 8.04 15.94 9.34
N VAL A 325 8.17 14.70 8.85
CA VAL A 325 7.69 13.47 9.48
C VAL A 325 8.81 12.42 9.37
N PRO A 326 9.42 11.98 10.48
CA PRO A 326 10.60 11.12 10.43
C PRO A 326 10.25 9.74 9.85
N GLU A 327 11.05 9.28 8.86
CA GLU A 327 11.02 7.92 8.29
C GLU A 327 9.63 7.45 7.80
N ALA A 328 8.78 8.37 7.32
CA ALA A 328 7.41 8.06 6.92
C ALA A 328 7.37 7.17 5.67
N VAL A 329 6.60 6.06 5.76
CA VAL A 329 6.50 5.02 4.72
C VAL A 329 5.07 4.55 4.45
N CYS A 330 4.11 5.05 5.21
CA CYS A 330 2.67 4.86 5.03
C CYS A 330 1.94 6.14 5.40
N VAL A 331 0.89 6.50 4.67
CA VAL A 331 0.08 7.68 4.93
C VAL A 331 -1.40 7.38 4.74
N LEU A 332 -2.25 7.77 5.72
CA LEU A 332 -3.70 7.55 5.75
C LEU A 332 -4.46 8.78 6.25
N PHE A 333 -5.75 8.88 5.86
CA PHE A 333 -6.73 9.78 6.47
C PHE A 333 -7.62 9.06 7.46
#